data_3481ad215cc52e28ea74459d742f2949
#
_entry.id   3481ad215cc52e28ea74459d742f2949
#
_cell.length_a   1.000
_cell.length_b   1.000
_cell.length_c   1.000
_cell.angle_alpha   90.00
_cell.angle_beta   90.00
_cell.angle_gamma   90.00
#
_symmetry.space_group_name_H-M   'P 1'
#
loop_
_entity.id
_entity.type
_entity.pdbx_description
1 polymer ?
#
loop_
_entity_poly.entity_id
_entity_poly.type
_entity_poly.pdbx_seq_one_letter_code
_entity_poly.pdbx_strand_id
1 'polypeptide(L)'
;MSYSYKPVLIKAILLYADPKGMVKLSDIVAYFRSFYEGRRAARLPVEKKNSIFAKGNYTDKDAERNILSNPFKRFEDMQMLRHTKTLGIVQVEETVWKHLNAEEKAEIDQICDHKLQYYYERLKQ
;
A
#
# COMPACT_ATOMS: atom_id res chain seq x y z
N MET A 1 -11.06 2.36 8.78
CA MET A 1 -9.79 2.92 8.26
C MET A 1 -9.89 4.43 8.14
N SER A 2 -8.82 5.13 8.53
CA SER A 2 -8.76 6.59 8.36
C SER A 2 -8.52 6.99 6.91
N TYR A 3 -7.70 6.19 6.20
CA TYR A 3 -7.34 6.37 4.79
C TYR A 3 -7.38 5.02 4.08
N SER A 4 -7.28 5.05 2.76
CA SER A 4 -7.23 3.84 1.93
C SER A 4 -5.84 3.18 1.89
N TYR A 5 -4.88 3.69 2.63
CA TYR A 5 -3.45 3.36 2.49
C TYR A 5 -3.10 1.91 2.80
N LYS A 6 -3.67 1.32 3.86
CA LYS A 6 -3.30 -0.04 4.27
C LYS A 6 -3.60 -1.09 3.21
N PRO A 7 -4.82 -1.17 2.68
CA PRO A 7 -5.09 -2.14 1.61
C PRO A 7 -4.27 -1.87 0.34
N VAL A 8 -3.98 -0.61 0.01
CA VAL A 8 -3.12 -0.29 -1.14
C VAL A 8 -1.70 -0.80 -0.91
N LEU A 9 -1.16 -0.62 0.29
CA LEU A 9 0.17 -1.14 0.64
C LEU A 9 0.22 -2.67 0.54
N ILE A 10 -0.77 -3.35 1.10
CA ILE A 10 -0.82 -4.82 1.05
C ILE A 10 -0.90 -5.30 -0.39
N LYS A 11 -1.73 -4.68 -1.23
CA LYS A 11 -1.82 -5.05 -2.65
C LYS A 11 -0.50 -4.87 -3.38
N ALA A 12 0.22 -3.78 -3.10
CA ALA A 12 1.53 -3.52 -3.69
C ALA A 12 2.53 -4.62 -3.31
N ILE A 13 2.56 -4.98 -2.03
CA ILE A 13 3.45 -6.03 -1.53
C ILE A 13 3.13 -7.37 -2.18
N LEU A 14 1.86 -7.75 -2.23
CA LEU A 14 1.45 -9.02 -2.84
C LEU A 14 1.82 -9.10 -4.31
N LEU A 15 1.77 -7.96 -5.01
CA LEU A 15 2.05 -7.93 -6.44
C LEU A 15 3.56 -7.98 -6.75
N TYR A 16 4.38 -7.30 -5.96
CA TYR A 16 5.79 -7.09 -6.27
C TYR A 16 6.78 -7.86 -5.42
N ALA A 17 6.34 -8.53 -4.37
CA ALA A 17 7.25 -9.28 -3.50
C ALA A 17 7.90 -10.44 -4.25
N ASP A 18 9.20 -10.62 -4.01
CA ASP A 18 9.92 -11.78 -4.51
C ASP A 18 9.57 -13.03 -3.66
N PRO A 19 10.11 -14.21 -4.00
CA PRO A 19 9.80 -15.43 -3.23
C PRO A 19 10.19 -15.36 -1.75
N LYS A 20 11.06 -14.43 -1.37
CA LYS A 20 11.48 -14.24 0.02
C LYS A 20 10.67 -13.18 0.75
N GLY A 21 9.71 -12.55 0.07
CA GLY A 21 8.90 -11.48 0.65
C GLY A 21 9.57 -10.12 0.65
N MET A 22 10.56 -9.93 -0.20
CA MET A 22 11.25 -8.65 -0.36
C MET A 22 10.63 -7.83 -1.48
N VAL A 23 10.43 -6.53 -1.24
CA VAL A 23 9.81 -5.62 -2.20
C VAL A 23 10.66 -4.36 -2.28
N LYS A 24 10.92 -3.87 -3.48
CA LYS A 24 11.58 -2.56 -3.64
C LYS A 24 10.61 -1.46 -3.20
N LEU A 25 11.08 -0.55 -2.37
CA LEU A 25 10.26 0.59 -1.94
C LEU A 25 9.81 1.42 -3.14
N SER A 26 10.66 1.55 -4.17
CA SER A 26 10.31 2.26 -5.39
C SER A 26 9.11 1.64 -6.13
N ASP A 27 8.96 0.31 -6.08
CA ASP A 27 7.81 -0.38 -6.67
C ASP A 27 6.53 -0.09 -5.87
N ILE A 28 6.65 -0.02 -4.55
CA ILE A 28 5.52 0.36 -3.69
C ILE A 28 5.08 1.79 -3.99
N VAL A 29 6.02 2.72 -4.11
CA VAL A 29 5.73 4.12 -4.43
C VAL A 29 5.03 4.21 -5.78
N ALA A 30 5.56 3.51 -6.80
CA ALA A 30 4.98 3.51 -8.14
C ALA A 30 3.55 2.95 -8.12
N TYR A 31 3.31 1.91 -7.34
CA TYR A 31 1.97 1.33 -7.21
C TYR A 31 0.98 2.32 -6.58
N PHE A 32 1.38 3.01 -5.50
CA PHE A 32 0.54 4.01 -4.86
C PHE A 32 0.18 5.12 -5.85
N ARG A 33 1.17 5.64 -6.58
CA ARG A 33 0.93 6.68 -7.55
C ARG A 33 -0.01 6.22 -8.66
N SER A 34 0.25 5.05 -9.21
CA SER A 34 -0.58 4.47 -10.27
C SER A 34 -2.02 4.29 -9.81
N PHE A 35 -2.21 3.79 -8.59
CA PHE A 35 -3.53 3.57 -8.03
C PHE A 35 -4.32 4.89 -7.91
N TYR A 36 -3.73 5.90 -7.27
CA TYR A 36 -4.45 7.16 -7.03
C TYR A 36 -4.59 8.00 -8.29
N GLU A 37 -3.58 8.05 -9.14
CA GLU A 37 -3.68 8.80 -10.40
C GLU A 37 -4.64 8.13 -11.38
N GLY A 38 -4.73 6.80 -11.34
CA GLY A 38 -5.73 6.06 -12.12
C GLY A 38 -7.15 6.43 -11.72
N ARG A 39 -7.40 6.55 -10.42
CA ARG A 39 -8.70 6.99 -9.93
C ARG A 39 -8.99 8.43 -10.35
N ARG A 40 -8.01 9.32 -10.25
CA ARG A 40 -8.15 10.70 -10.69
C ARG A 40 -8.50 10.79 -12.17
N ALA A 41 -7.80 10.04 -13.01
CA ALA A 41 -8.03 10.00 -14.45
C ALA A 41 -9.44 9.48 -14.78
N ALA A 42 -9.94 8.55 -13.98
CA ALA A 42 -11.30 7.99 -14.14
C ALA A 42 -12.38 8.86 -13.49
N ARG A 43 -11.99 10.00 -12.92
CA ARG A 43 -12.91 10.91 -12.20
C ARG A 43 -13.61 10.25 -11.02
N LEU A 44 -12.91 9.33 -10.37
CA LEU A 44 -13.35 8.68 -9.13
C LEU A 44 -12.74 9.38 -7.92
N PRO A 45 -13.40 9.28 -6.76
CA PRO A 45 -12.81 9.83 -5.53
C PRO A 45 -11.42 9.24 -5.29
N VAL A 46 -10.44 10.09 -4.95
CA VAL A 46 -9.05 9.68 -4.77
C VAL A 46 -8.76 9.41 -3.30
N GLU A 47 -8.94 10.43 -2.44
CA GLU A 47 -8.70 10.32 -1.00
C GLU A 47 -9.29 11.55 -0.28
N LYS A 48 -9.22 11.56 1.04
CA LYS A 48 -9.63 12.71 1.85
C LYS A 48 -8.79 13.94 1.51
N LYS A 49 -9.37 15.12 1.67
CA LYS A 49 -8.76 16.41 1.26
C LYS A 49 -7.36 16.65 1.80
N ASN A 50 -7.07 16.19 3.01
CA ASN A 50 -5.76 16.42 3.62
C ASN A 50 -4.68 15.45 3.16
N SER A 51 -5.03 14.48 2.34
CA SER A 51 -4.05 13.54 1.78
C SER A 51 -3.27 14.17 0.63
N ILE A 52 -1.96 13.91 0.57
CA ILE A 52 -1.15 14.38 -0.55
C ILE A 52 -1.64 13.80 -1.89
N PHE A 53 -2.18 12.57 -1.86
CA PHE A 53 -2.70 11.93 -3.07
C PHE A 53 -3.96 12.62 -3.58
N ALA A 54 -4.79 13.15 -2.68
CA ALA A 54 -5.96 13.94 -3.07
C ALA A 54 -5.54 15.27 -3.70
N LYS A 55 -4.48 15.88 -3.20
CA LYS A 55 -3.98 17.17 -3.71
C LYS A 55 -3.34 17.05 -5.09
N GLY A 56 -2.67 15.94 -5.37
CA GLY A 56 -2.16 15.63 -6.70
C GLY A 56 -0.83 16.28 -7.09
N ASN A 57 -0.25 17.14 -6.26
CA ASN A 57 0.99 17.85 -6.54
C ASN A 57 2.16 17.35 -5.70
N TYR A 58 2.28 16.04 -5.59
CA TYR A 58 3.31 15.38 -4.77
C TYR A 58 4.39 14.77 -5.66
N THR A 59 5.59 14.62 -5.10
CA THR A 59 6.72 13.94 -5.75
C THR A 59 6.79 12.50 -5.25
N ASP A 60 7.66 11.69 -5.88
CA ASP A 60 7.95 10.33 -5.40
C ASP A 60 8.45 10.35 -3.95
N LYS A 61 9.27 11.35 -3.61
CA LYS A 61 9.80 11.52 -2.27
C LYS A 61 8.69 11.79 -1.26
N ASP A 62 7.72 12.62 -1.64
CA ASP A 62 6.56 12.91 -0.79
C ASP A 62 5.72 11.66 -0.57
N ALA A 63 5.49 10.88 -1.63
CA ALA A 63 4.76 9.63 -1.54
C ALA A 63 5.48 8.63 -0.65
N GLU A 64 6.80 8.49 -0.81
CA GLU A 64 7.62 7.62 0.00
C GLU A 64 7.50 7.96 1.48
N ARG A 65 7.64 9.23 1.84
CA ARG A 65 7.52 9.69 3.22
C ARG A 65 6.15 9.38 3.80
N ASN A 66 5.10 9.62 3.03
CA ASN A 66 3.73 9.34 3.47
C ASN A 66 3.53 7.84 3.73
N ILE A 67 4.03 7.00 2.83
CA ILE A 67 3.90 5.55 2.96
C ILE A 67 4.64 5.06 4.20
N LEU A 68 5.88 5.50 4.40
CA LEU A 68 6.70 5.06 5.52
C LEU A 68 6.17 5.55 6.86
N SER A 69 5.60 6.75 6.92
CA SER A 69 5.12 7.33 8.18
C SER A 69 3.70 6.91 8.56
N ASN A 70 2.93 6.37 7.65
CA ASN A 70 1.54 6.02 7.92
C ASN A 70 1.28 4.51 7.75
N PRO A 71 0.97 3.97 6.56
CA PRO A 71 0.59 2.55 6.52
C PRO A 71 1.75 1.62 6.90
N PHE A 72 2.96 1.92 6.43
CA PHE A 72 4.13 1.10 6.74
C PHE A 72 4.42 1.09 8.24
N LYS A 73 4.39 2.24 8.88
CA LYS A 73 4.72 2.38 10.31
C LYS A 73 3.84 1.49 11.18
N ARG A 74 2.57 1.34 10.84
CA ARG A 74 1.63 0.46 11.56
C ARG A 74 2.09 -1.00 11.52
N PHE A 75 2.48 -1.48 10.34
CA PHE A 75 2.95 -2.85 10.17
C PHE A 75 4.34 -3.07 10.76
N GLU A 76 5.19 -2.05 10.71
CA GLU A 76 6.50 -2.08 11.35
C GLU A 76 6.37 -2.23 12.87
N ASP A 77 5.48 -1.47 13.48
CA ASP A 77 5.22 -1.52 14.92
C ASP A 77 4.70 -2.91 15.34
N MET A 78 3.98 -3.60 14.45
CA MET A 78 3.52 -4.97 14.67
C MET A 78 4.56 -6.02 14.29
N GLN A 79 5.75 -5.61 13.90
CA GLN A 79 6.86 -6.47 13.47
C GLN A 79 6.52 -7.34 12.25
N MET A 80 5.61 -6.88 11.42
CA MET A 80 5.23 -7.56 10.18
C MET A 80 6.03 -7.11 8.97
N LEU A 81 6.53 -5.88 8.99
CA LEU A 81 7.34 -5.30 7.91
C LEU A 81 8.61 -4.69 8.47
N ARG A 82 9.67 -4.75 7.68
CA ARG A 82 10.96 -4.13 8.01
C ARG A 82 11.49 -3.39 6.79
N HIS A 83 12.06 -2.22 7.02
CA HIS A 83 12.64 -1.39 5.97
C HIS A 83 14.16 -1.32 6.12
N THR A 84 14.88 -1.72 5.07
CA THR A 84 16.32 -1.57 4.98
C THR A 84 16.63 -0.36 4.12
N LYS A 85 16.88 0.77 4.78
CA LYS A 85 17.02 2.07 4.12
C LYS A 85 18.12 2.10 3.06
N THR A 86 19.28 1.51 3.37
CA THR A 86 20.44 1.51 2.46
C THR A 86 20.17 0.76 1.16
N LEU A 87 19.31 -0.25 1.19
CA LEU A 87 18.96 -1.06 0.02
C LEU A 87 17.65 -0.64 -0.63
N GLY A 88 16.88 0.24 0.02
CA GLY A 88 15.57 0.63 -0.48
C GLY A 88 14.60 -0.52 -0.57
N ILE A 89 14.68 -1.47 0.38
CA ILE A 89 13.88 -2.70 0.36
C ILE A 89 13.00 -2.77 1.60
N VAL A 90 11.75 -3.19 1.38
CA VAL A 90 10.81 -3.56 2.43
C VAL A 90 10.71 -5.07 2.43
N GLN A 91 10.76 -5.68 3.61
CA GLN A 91 10.65 -7.13 3.75
C GLN A 91 9.48 -7.49 4.67
N VAL A 92 8.66 -8.44 4.21
CA VAL A 92 7.63 -9.06 5.04
C VAL A 92 8.32 -10.01 6.01
N GLU A 93 7.83 -10.08 7.25
CA GLU A 93 8.36 -10.99 8.26
C GLU A 93 8.43 -12.41 7.66
N GLU A 94 9.60 -13.06 7.79
CA GLU A 94 9.90 -14.31 7.09
C GLU A 94 8.91 -15.44 7.38
N THR A 95 8.56 -15.62 8.64
CA THR A 95 7.65 -16.70 9.04
C THR A 95 6.27 -16.50 8.44
N VAL A 96 5.77 -15.27 8.48
CA VAL A 96 4.46 -14.93 7.89
C VAL A 96 4.49 -15.19 6.39
N TRP A 97 5.50 -14.66 5.69
CA TRP A 97 5.57 -14.81 4.23
C TRP A 97 5.71 -16.24 3.80
N LYS A 98 6.56 -17.00 4.48
CA LYS A 98 6.81 -18.41 4.18
C LYS A 98 5.55 -19.27 4.29
N HIS A 99 4.66 -18.95 5.22
CA HIS A 99 3.44 -19.71 5.47
C HIS A 99 2.26 -19.30 4.60
N LEU A 100 2.39 -18.21 3.82
CA LEU A 100 1.34 -17.78 2.91
C LEU A 100 1.46 -18.50 1.57
N ASN A 101 0.46 -19.29 1.23
CA ASN A 101 0.42 -19.92 -0.10
C ASN A 101 -0.27 -18.99 -1.11
N ALA A 102 -0.30 -19.41 -2.39
CA ALA A 102 -0.88 -18.61 -3.47
C ALA A 102 -2.39 -18.34 -3.25
N GLU A 103 -3.13 -19.31 -2.74
CA GLU A 103 -4.55 -19.14 -2.46
C GLU A 103 -4.80 -18.11 -1.37
N GLU A 104 -4.02 -18.19 -0.30
CA GLU A 104 -4.14 -17.24 0.82
C GLU A 104 -3.79 -15.82 0.39
N LYS A 105 -2.76 -15.66 -0.44
CA LYS A 105 -2.39 -14.36 -1.00
C LYS A 105 -3.52 -13.80 -1.87
N ALA A 106 -4.16 -14.63 -2.67
CA ALA A 106 -5.29 -14.21 -3.50
C ALA A 106 -6.49 -13.81 -2.64
N GLU A 107 -6.75 -14.52 -1.55
CA GLU A 107 -7.81 -14.18 -0.61
C GLU A 107 -7.54 -12.82 0.07
N ILE A 108 -6.29 -12.59 0.49
CA ILE A 108 -5.90 -11.32 1.11
C ILE A 108 -6.11 -10.18 0.10
N ASP A 109 -5.73 -10.39 -1.15
CA ASP A 109 -5.93 -9.39 -2.20
C ASP A 109 -7.42 -9.06 -2.38
N GLN A 110 -8.28 -10.07 -2.39
CA GLN A 110 -9.72 -9.87 -2.46
C GLN A 110 -10.27 -9.10 -1.25
N ILE A 111 -9.78 -9.41 -0.06
CA ILE A 111 -10.16 -8.69 1.16
C ILE A 111 -9.78 -7.21 1.01
N CYS A 112 -8.59 -6.93 0.46
CA CYS A 112 -8.15 -5.56 0.22
C CYS A 112 -9.08 -4.85 -0.77
N ASP A 113 -9.50 -5.52 -1.83
CA ASP A 113 -10.44 -4.95 -2.80
C ASP A 113 -11.79 -4.62 -2.15
N HIS A 114 -12.32 -5.52 -1.31
CA HIS A 114 -13.57 -5.28 -0.59
C HIS A 114 -13.44 -4.10 0.38
N LYS A 115 -12.30 -4.00 1.09
CA LYS A 115 -12.05 -2.89 2.01
C LYS A 115 -11.97 -1.56 1.25
N LEU A 116 -11.35 -1.54 0.09
CA LEU A 116 -11.25 -0.35 -0.75
C LEU A 116 -12.62 0.05 -1.28
N GLN A 117 -13.41 -0.92 -1.76
CA GLN A 117 -14.77 -0.64 -2.22
C GLN A 117 -15.61 -0.03 -1.10
N TYR A 118 -15.59 -0.63 0.07
CA TYR A 118 -16.31 -0.13 1.24
C TYR A 118 -15.85 1.28 1.63
N TYR A 119 -14.54 1.50 1.65
CA TYR A 119 -13.96 2.79 1.98
C TYR A 119 -14.45 3.89 1.02
N TYR A 120 -14.39 3.61 -0.28
CA TYR A 120 -14.77 4.60 -1.28
C TYR A 120 -16.27 4.86 -1.33
N GLU A 121 -17.09 3.88 -1.02
CA GLU A 121 -18.53 4.08 -0.89
C GLU A 121 -18.84 5.07 0.25
N ARG A 122 -18.13 4.94 1.36
CA ARG A 122 -18.28 5.84 2.50
C ARG A 122 -17.68 7.22 2.24
N LEU A 123 -16.60 7.29 1.48
CA LEU A 123 -15.95 8.56 1.17
C LEU A 123 -16.84 9.49 0.35
N LYS A 124 -17.71 8.96 -0.48
CA LYS A 124 -18.66 9.73 -1.28
C LYS A 124 -19.71 10.43 -0.42
N GLN A 125 -19.93 9.94 0.75
CA GLN A 125 -20.90 10.49 1.69
C GLN A 125 -20.24 11.57 2.55
#